data_53af09764571dff40d3a6a9d08675195
#
_entry.id   53af09764571dff40d3a6a9d08675195
#
_cell.length_a   1.000
_cell.length_b   1.000
_cell.length_c   1.000
_cell.angle_alpha   90.00
_cell.angle_beta   90.00
_cell.angle_gamma   90.00
#
_symmetry.space_group_name_H-M   'P 1'
#
loop_
_entity.id
_entity.type
_entity.pdbx_description
1 polymer ?
#
loop_
_entity_poly.entity_id
_entity_poly.type
_entity_poly.pdbx_seq_one_letter_code
_entity_poly.pdbx_strand_id
1 'polypeptide(L)'
;MKAKRKNKYGQYFTVGEIAEFMVSLIRHNINSKVLEPSCGKGVFLEKLTKYGFLNLSAYEIDASLNDPYSFVKYESFISSTVDDKFDVVIGNPPFIRWKNLEEDLRDELSRSILWNNYFNSLCDYLYIFILKSIIQLNDGGELIFITSDYWLNTKNSISLRNYMVQNGYFSDIYHFKEAKLFENVTASIVVFRYVKSLQKNNNISLFKYKGKGMPLLSDLLTRSCFDKSVIPQFKENLRWLLADKQQQEEMSNFEAKCARENKSDLFAEKELYKIGDFCDIGNGMVSGLDKAFKIDDISCLNKYEQACIIKIIKAKDLGKYLGNNISNYIFIPEGLTTKEFESKYTHFCEHFEPYVNELSERYQYGRKIPYWEFVFPRNKKNLFDRPSSKIFVPCKERISNKRYFRFTLASKDVYPLQDVTAIYKKNNCKESIEYILAYLNNRRIFDWLLFNGVIKGDIVEFSEAPIASIPYLPINWNEPQQVNVHNEIAQNVHQYIATRESIFLTKINDLFNKLFRL
;
A
#
# COMPACT_ATOMS: atom_id res chain seq x y z
N MET A 1 -9.00 -20.85 -25.20
CA MET A 1 -8.89 -20.36 -23.82
C MET A 1 -10.30 -20.17 -23.26
N LYS A 2 -10.68 -20.90 -22.18
CA LYS A 2 -11.98 -20.67 -21.51
C LYS A 2 -11.92 -19.28 -20.87
N ALA A 3 -12.83 -18.37 -21.25
CA ALA A 3 -12.97 -17.07 -20.62
C ALA A 3 -13.11 -17.30 -19.09
N LYS A 4 -12.21 -16.72 -18.27
CA LYS A 4 -12.37 -16.72 -16.82
C LYS A 4 -13.73 -16.12 -16.51
N ARG A 5 -14.63 -16.90 -15.92
CA ARG A 5 -15.94 -16.42 -15.45
C ARG A 5 -15.67 -15.22 -14.53
N LYS A 6 -16.19 -14.05 -14.88
CA LYS A 6 -16.05 -12.83 -14.07
C LYS A 6 -16.72 -13.10 -12.72
N ASN A 7 -16.00 -12.84 -11.62
CA ASN A 7 -16.56 -13.03 -10.29
C ASN A 7 -17.52 -11.87 -9.99
N LYS A 8 -18.78 -12.03 -10.38
CA LYS A 8 -19.83 -11.00 -10.36
C LYS A 8 -20.05 -10.41 -8.97
N TYR A 9 -20.05 -11.26 -7.94
CA TYR A 9 -20.38 -10.88 -6.57
C TYR A 9 -19.16 -10.77 -5.65
N GLY A 10 -17.93 -10.84 -6.17
CA GLY A 10 -16.70 -10.75 -5.37
C GLY A 10 -16.51 -11.88 -4.38
N GLN A 11 -17.05 -13.06 -4.70
CA GLN A 11 -17.03 -14.23 -3.84
C GLN A 11 -15.63 -14.84 -3.75
N TYR A 12 -15.12 -14.94 -2.53
CA TYR A 12 -13.92 -15.70 -2.17
C TYR A 12 -14.30 -16.65 -1.06
N PHE A 13 -14.41 -17.92 -1.38
CA PHE A 13 -14.89 -18.92 -0.42
C PHE A 13 -13.85 -19.18 0.66
N THR A 14 -14.29 -19.10 1.92
CA THR A 14 -13.46 -19.38 3.08
C THR A 14 -13.24 -20.89 3.18
N VAL A 15 -12.01 -21.31 3.51
CA VAL A 15 -11.69 -22.71 3.75
C VAL A 15 -12.17 -23.15 5.15
N GLY A 16 -12.46 -24.46 5.29
CA GLY A 16 -13.08 -24.99 6.51
C GLY A 16 -12.28 -24.72 7.79
N GLU A 17 -10.95 -24.76 7.72
CA GLU A 17 -10.07 -24.52 8.87
C GLU A 17 -10.17 -23.08 9.38
N ILE A 18 -10.25 -22.09 8.49
CA ILE A 18 -10.43 -20.69 8.86
C ILE A 18 -11.84 -20.45 9.41
N ALA A 19 -12.86 -21.05 8.80
CA ALA A 19 -14.23 -20.94 9.31
C ALA A 19 -14.36 -21.55 10.72
N GLU A 20 -13.77 -22.72 10.97
CA GLU A 20 -13.75 -23.38 12.27
C GLU A 20 -12.98 -22.55 13.31
N PHE A 21 -11.84 -21.98 12.93
CA PHE A 21 -11.11 -21.04 13.78
C PHE A 21 -11.97 -19.81 14.13
N MET A 22 -12.65 -19.20 13.16
CA MET A 22 -13.48 -18.03 13.43
C MET A 22 -14.68 -18.35 14.32
N VAL A 23 -15.34 -19.50 14.14
CA VAL A 23 -16.42 -19.96 15.03
C VAL A 23 -15.90 -20.16 16.46
N SER A 24 -14.66 -20.66 16.63
CA SER A 24 -14.04 -20.81 17.96
C SER A 24 -13.77 -19.48 18.69
N LEU A 25 -13.84 -18.35 18.00
CA LEU A 25 -13.70 -17.02 18.60
C LEU A 25 -14.98 -16.49 19.26
N ILE A 26 -16.12 -17.09 18.97
CA ILE A 26 -17.41 -16.70 19.55
C ILE A 26 -17.38 -16.91 21.07
N ARG A 27 -17.77 -15.88 21.82
CA ARG A 27 -17.87 -15.94 23.30
C ARG A 27 -19.29 -16.02 23.80
N HIS A 28 -20.28 -15.92 22.93
CA HIS A 28 -21.68 -16.16 23.23
C HIS A 28 -21.98 -17.66 23.33
N ASN A 29 -23.03 -18.02 24.06
CA ASN A 29 -23.45 -19.41 24.20
C ASN A 29 -24.20 -19.93 22.95
N ILE A 30 -24.38 -21.24 22.87
CA ILE A 30 -24.99 -21.91 21.71
C ILE A 30 -26.47 -21.55 21.43
N ASN A 31 -27.17 -20.97 22.40
CA ASN A 31 -28.57 -20.52 22.25
C ASN A 31 -28.68 -19.12 21.64
N SER A 32 -27.56 -18.45 21.41
CA SER A 32 -27.52 -17.11 20.87
C SER A 32 -27.97 -17.06 19.41
N LYS A 33 -28.61 -15.94 19.02
CA LYS A 33 -28.99 -15.70 17.63
C LYS A 33 -27.74 -15.30 16.79
N VAL A 34 -27.47 -16.08 15.75
CA VAL A 34 -26.30 -15.87 14.87
C VAL A 34 -26.75 -15.53 13.47
N LEU A 35 -26.12 -14.51 12.88
CA LEU A 35 -26.34 -14.08 11.50
C LEU A 35 -25.07 -14.29 10.65
N GLU A 36 -25.23 -14.90 9.48
CA GLU A 36 -24.24 -14.89 8.41
C GLU A 36 -24.76 -14.07 7.21
N PRO A 37 -24.24 -12.85 6.94
CA PRO A 37 -24.82 -11.93 5.97
C PRO A 37 -24.48 -12.24 4.50
N SER A 38 -23.59 -13.20 4.23
CA SER A 38 -23.16 -13.64 2.90
C SER A 38 -22.58 -15.06 2.95
N CYS A 39 -23.47 -16.05 3.08
CA CYS A 39 -23.05 -17.40 3.48
C CYS A 39 -22.32 -18.19 2.39
N GLY A 40 -22.39 -17.78 1.13
CA GLY A 40 -21.73 -18.47 0.03
C GLY A 40 -22.18 -19.93 -0.05
N LYS A 41 -21.26 -20.86 0.14
CA LYS A 41 -21.52 -22.31 0.19
C LYS A 41 -21.82 -22.84 1.60
N GLY A 42 -22.11 -21.98 2.56
CA GLY A 42 -22.52 -22.38 3.90
C GLY A 42 -21.42 -22.92 4.81
N VAL A 43 -20.14 -22.65 4.54
CA VAL A 43 -19.03 -23.20 5.35
C VAL A 43 -19.10 -22.77 6.82
N PHE A 44 -19.50 -21.53 7.11
CA PHE A 44 -19.69 -21.07 8.47
C PHE A 44 -20.92 -21.73 9.10
N LEU A 45 -22.02 -21.90 8.35
CA LEU A 45 -23.24 -22.56 8.82
C LEU A 45 -22.96 -24.02 9.23
N GLU A 46 -22.15 -24.75 8.43
CA GLU A 46 -21.68 -26.09 8.76
C GLU A 46 -20.93 -26.11 10.10
N LYS A 47 -19.97 -25.18 10.29
CA LYS A 47 -19.17 -25.13 11.51
C LYS A 47 -20.01 -24.69 12.72
N LEU A 48 -20.88 -23.67 12.56
CA LEU A 48 -21.82 -23.25 13.61
C LEU A 48 -22.71 -24.39 14.08
N THR A 49 -23.33 -25.13 13.15
CA THR A 49 -24.15 -26.29 13.44
C THR A 49 -23.35 -27.38 14.16
N LYS A 50 -22.12 -27.68 13.70
CA LYS A 50 -21.20 -28.62 14.36
C LYS A 50 -20.89 -28.22 15.81
N TYR A 51 -20.78 -26.93 16.10
CA TYR A 51 -20.53 -26.38 17.44
C TYR A 51 -21.82 -26.26 18.30
N GLY A 52 -22.98 -26.64 17.74
CA GLY A 52 -24.26 -26.71 18.46
C GLY A 52 -25.10 -25.44 18.44
N PHE A 53 -24.76 -24.43 17.61
CA PHE A 53 -25.61 -23.25 17.40
C PHE A 53 -26.83 -23.64 16.56
N LEU A 54 -28.03 -23.32 17.05
CA LEU A 54 -29.31 -23.69 16.40
C LEU A 54 -30.08 -22.47 15.88
N ASN A 55 -29.89 -21.30 16.47
CA ASN A 55 -30.60 -20.08 16.11
C ASN A 55 -29.85 -19.31 15.00
N LEU A 56 -29.82 -19.90 13.80
CA LEU A 56 -29.07 -19.39 12.66
C LEU A 56 -29.98 -18.65 11.68
N SER A 57 -29.48 -17.52 11.16
CA SER A 57 -30.05 -16.79 10.03
C SER A 57 -28.94 -16.50 9.02
N ALA A 58 -29.25 -16.62 7.74
CA ALA A 58 -28.26 -16.38 6.70
C ALA A 58 -28.84 -15.72 5.45
N TYR A 59 -28.02 -14.97 4.76
CA TYR A 59 -28.32 -14.34 3.47
C TYR A 59 -27.30 -14.74 2.42
N GLU A 60 -27.75 -14.94 1.18
CA GLU A 60 -26.90 -15.14 0.01
C GLU A 60 -27.57 -14.52 -1.23
N ILE A 61 -26.86 -13.71 -1.97
CA ILE A 61 -27.38 -13.05 -3.17
C ILE A 61 -27.37 -13.99 -4.40
N ASP A 62 -26.49 -14.98 -4.42
CA ASP A 62 -26.34 -15.93 -5.53
C ASP A 62 -27.17 -17.20 -5.29
N ALA A 63 -28.42 -17.17 -5.71
CA ALA A 63 -29.31 -18.33 -5.59
C ALA A 63 -28.83 -19.59 -6.35
N SER A 64 -27.80 -19.50 -7.18
CA SER A 64 -27.23 -20.66 -7.88
C SER A 64 -26.37 -21.57 -7.00
N LEU A 65 -26.00 -21.12 -5.78
CA LEU A 65 -25.13 -21.87 -4.87
C LEU A 65 -25.84 -23.02 -4.14
N ASN A 66 -27.19 -23.03 -4.08
CA ASN A 66 -28.02 -24.11 -3.54
C ASN A 66 -27.50 -24.65 -2.21
N ASP A 67 -27.49 -23.81 -1.17
CA ASP A 67 -27.11 -24.21 0.16
C ASP A 67 -28.13 -25.25 0.75
N PRO A 68 -27.68 -26.26 1.47
CA PRO A 68 -28.59 -27.27 2.04
C PRO A 68 -29.47 -26.77 3.19
N TYR A 69 -29.25 -25.56 3.71
CA TYR A 69 -29.96 -25.03 4.87
C TYR A 69 -31.22 -24.24 4.48
N SER A 70 -32.38 -24.69 4.92
CA SER A 70 -33.68 -24.09 4.59
C SER A 70 -33.92 -22.69 5.14
N PHE A 71 -33.09 -22.25 6.09
CA PHE A 71 -33.17 -20.90 6.68
C PHE A 71 -32.34 -19.85 5.95
N VAL A 72 -31.61 -20.21 4.88
CA VAL A 72 -30.90 -19.27 4.04
C VAL A 72 -31.90 -18.48 3.19
N LYS A 73 -31.82 -17.16 3.27
CA LYS A 73 -32.61 -16.26 2.43
C LYS A 73 -31.77 -15.85 1.19
N TYR A 74 -32.25 -16.26 0.01
CA TYR A 74 -31.59 -15.93 -1.26
C TYR A 74 -31.96 -14.53 -1.73
N GLU A 75 -31.45 -13.54 -1.04
CA GLU A 75 -31.63 -12.12 -1.33
C GLU A 75 -30.42 -11.32 -0.84
N SER A 76 -30.29 -10.07 -1.32
CA SER A 76 -29.22 -9.20 -0.83
C SER A 76 -29.43 -8.82 0.62
N PHE A 77 -28.46 -9.11 1.48
CA PHE A 77 -28.45 -8.62 2.86
C PHE A 77 -28.54 -7.09 2.93
N ILE A 78 -27.99 -6.37 1.95
CA ILE A 78 -27.94 -4.90 1.99
C ILE A 78 -29.30 -4.27 1.81
N SER A 79 -30.12 -4.75 0.87
CA SER A 79 -31.49 -4.24 0.63
C SER A 79 -32.56 -4.91 1.50
N SER A 80 -32.26 -6.07 2.09
CA SER A 80 -33.25 -6.77 2.93
C SER A 80 -33.63 -5.98 4.18
N THR A 81 -34.91 -6.08 4.58
CA THR A 81 -35.37 -5.63 5.89
C THR A 81 -35.04 -6.72 6.91
N VAL A 82 -34.20 -6.38 7.89
CA VAL A 82 -33.79 -7.30 8.96
C VAL A 82 -34.36 -6.76 10.27
N ASP A 83 -35.48 -7.31 10.71
CA ASP A 83 -36.16 -6.84 11.91
C ASP A 83 -35.52 -7.39 13.20
N ASP A 84 -34.94 -8.58 13.10
CA ASP A 84 -34.25 -9.23 14.22
C ASP A 84 -32.92 -8.57 14.57
N LYS A 85 -32.57 -8.63 15.86
CA LYS A 85 -31.23 -8.35 16.36
C LYS A 85 -30.52 -9.65 16.71
N PHE A 86 -29.21 -9.64 16.60
CA PHE A 86 -28.34 -10.81 16.73
C PHE A 86 -27.31 -10.62 17.83
N ASP A 87 -26.93 -11.72 18.46
CA ASP A 87 -25.86 -11.74 19.46
C ASP A 87 -24.50 -11.91 18.79
N VAL A 88 -24.49 -12.56 17.62
CA VAL A 88 -23.28 -12.78 16.82
C VAL A 88 -23.58 -12.52 15.34
N VAL A 89 -22.71 -11.77 14.68
CA VAL A 89 -22.63 -11.72 13.22
C VAL A 89 -21.26 -12.24 12.81
N ILE A 90 -21.22 -13.27 11.96
CA ILE A 90 -19.98 -13.92 11.53
C ILE A 90 -19.99 -14.13 10.02
N GLY A 91 -18.84 -14.03 9.35
CA GLY A 91 -18.75 -14.33 7.92
C GLY A 91 -17.54 -13.74 7.21
N ASN A 92 -17.56 -13.91 5.89
CA ASN A 92 -16.62 -13.37 4.94
C ASN A 92 -17.36 -12.47 3.93
N PRO A 93 -17.58 -11.19 4.24
CA PRO A 93 -18.30 -10.27 3.36
C PRO A 93 -17.53 -10.01 2.05
N PRO A 94 -18.20 -9.63 0.95
CA PRO A 94 -17.54 -9.38 -0.32
C PRO A 94 -16.62 -8.16 -0.30
N PHE A 95 -15.42 -8.26 -0.93
CA PHE A 95 -14.43 -7.17 -1.08
C PHE A 95 -14.44 -6.64 -2.50
N ILE A 96 -15.34 -5.73 -2.82
CA ILE A 96 -15.46 -5.18 -4.18
C ILE A 96 -15.39 -3.64 -4.10
N ARG A 97 -14.48 -3.05 -4.87
CA ARG A 97 -14.46 -1.61 -5.05
C ARG A 97 -15.65 -1.16 -5.89
N TRP A 98 -16.21 0.00 -5.60
CA TRP A 98 -17.33 0.58 -6.35
C TRP A 98 -17.19 0.47 -7.88
N LYS A 99 -16.05 0.85 -8.42
CA LYS A 99 -15.79 0.83 -9.86
C LYS A 99 -15.87 -0.57 -10.52
N ASN A 100 -15.76 -1.62 -9.70
CA ASN A 100 -15.78 -3.02 -10.14
C ASN A 100 -17.13 -3.71 -9.84
N LEU A 101 -18.06 -3.03 -9.17
CA LEU A 101 -19.41 -3.53 -8.96
C LEU A 101 -20.16 -3.62 -10.28
N GLU A 102 -21.01 -4.62 -10.41
CA GLU A 102 -21.99 -4.69 -11.49
C GLU A 102 -23.05 -3.59 -11.30
N GLU A 103 -23.75 -3.26 -12.37
CA GLU A 103 -24.70 -2.14 -12.40
C GLU A 103 -25.86 -2.33 -11.40
N ASP A 104 -26.42 -3.54 -11.33
CA ASP A 104 -27.48 -3.91 -10.38
C ASP A 104 -27.09 -3.64 -8.91
N LEU A 105 -25.86 -3.97 -8.52
CA LEU A 105 -25.34 -3.71 -7.16
C LEU A 105 -25.10 -2.21 -6.91
N ARG A 106 -24.64 -1.47 -7.91
CA ARG A 106 -24.49 -0.01 -7.80
C ARG A 106 -25.82 0.69 -7.65
N ASP A 107 -26.84 0.24 -8.39
CA ASP A 107 -28.20 0.74 -8.30
C ASP A 107 -28.85 0.42 -6.94
N GLU A 108 -28.60 -0.76 -6.41
CA GLU A 108 -29.01 -1.12 -5.04
C GLU A 108 -28.41 -0.15 -4.02
N LEU A 109 -27.09 0.06 -4.06
CA LEU A 109 -26.41 0.98 -3.15
C LEU A 109 -26.89 2.41 -3.29
N SER A 110 -27.12 2.89 -4.51
CA SER A 110 -27.59 4.27 -4.76
C SER A 110 -28.96 4.54 -4.16
N ARG A 111 -29.80 3.50 -4.02
CA ARG A 111 -31.12 3.57 -3.36
C ARG A 111 -31.06 3.37 -1.84
N SER A 112 -29.94 2.88 -1.32
CA SER A 112 -29.77 2.62 0.11
C SER A 112 -29.57 3.91 0.89
N ILE A 113 -30.50 4.24 1.79
CA ILE A 113 -30.38 5.37 2.73
C ILE A 113 -29.12 5.22 3.58
N LEU A 114 -28.85 3.99 4.04
CA LEU A 114 -27.68 3.70 4.87
C LEU A 114 -26.37 3.98 4.12
N TRP A 115 -26.28 3.57 2.85
CA TRP A 115 -25.14 3.90 2.02
C TRP A 115 -24.96 5.41 1.83
N ASN A 116 -26.01 6.09 1.45
CA ASN A 116 -25.96 7.53 1.12
C ASN A 116 -25.64 8.41 2.34
N ASN A 117 -25.97 7.96 3.56
CA ASN A 117 -25.63 8.69 4.79
C ASN A 117 -24.17 8.57 5.21
N TYR A 118 -23.48 7.47 4.86
CA TYR A 118 -22.13 7.18 5.36
C TYR A 118 -21.07 7.07 4.28
N PHE A 119 -21.43 6.79 3.03
CA PHE A 119 -20.51 6.39 1.97
C PHE A 119 -20.76 7.10 0.65
N ASN A 120 -19.83 6.90 -0.30
CA ASN A 120 -19.90 7.43 -1.67
C ASN A 120 -19.19 6.47 -2.65
N SER A 121 -19.14 6.81 -3.93
CA SER A 121 -18.53 6.00 -5.00
C SER A 121 -17.01 5.75 -4.88
N LEU A 122 -16.33 6.36 -3.93
CA LEU A 122 -14.92 6.07 -3.62
C LEU A 122 -14.76 4.98 -2.55
N CYS A 123 -15.86 4.59 -1.91
CA CYS A 123 -15.90 3.59 -0.85
C CYS A 123 -15.98 2.17 -1.42
N ASP A 124 -15.71 1.19 -0.56
CA ASP A 124 -15.77 -0.23 -0.90
C ASP A 124 -17.10 -0.84 -0.44
N TYR A 125 -17.60 -1.82 -1.18
CA TYR A 125 -18.84 -2.54 -0.85
C TYR A 125 -18.78 -3.22 0.54
N LEU A 126 -17.58 -3.63 0.96
CA LEU A 126 -17.34 -4.15 2.31
C LEU A 126 -17.85 -3.23 3.42
N TYR A 127 -17.77 -1.91 3.23
CA TYR A 127 -18.07 -0.96 4.33
C TYR A 127 -19.52 -1.00 4.78
N ILE A 128 -20.45 -1.14 3.84
CA ILE A 128 -21.86 -1.23 4.19
C ILE A 128 -22.20 -2.58 4.85
N PHE A 129 -21.51 -3.67 4.48
CA PHE A 129 -21.67 -4.96 5.17
C PHE A 129 -21.26 -4.85 6.64
N ILE A 130 -20.11 -4.25 6.93
CA ILE A 130 -19.64 -4.02 8.30
C ILE A 130 -20.65 -3.13 9.05
N LEU A 131 -21.01 -1.99 8.47
CA LEU A 131 -21.91 -1.02 9.10
C LEU A 131 -23.28 -1.64 9.41
N LYS A 132 -23.92 -2.27 8.42
CA LYS A 132 -25.24 -2.91 8.60
C LYS A 132 -25.18 -4.05 9.61
N SER A 133 -24.11 -4.83 9.60
CA SER A 133 -23.90 -5.91 10.59
C SER A 133 -23.84 -5.37 12.02
N ILE A 134 -23.12 -4.27 12.26
CA ILE A 134 -23.06 -3.63 13.60
C ILE A 134 -24.44 -3.08 14.00
N ILE A 135 -25.18 -2.52 13.07
CA ILE A 135 -26.55 -2.04 13.32
C ILE A 135 -27.44 -3.21 13.78
N GLN A 136 -27.29 -4.39 13.18
CA GLN A 136 -28.08 -5.57 13.52
C GLN A 136 -27.65 -6.29 14.81
N LEU A 137 -26.52 -5.94 15.42
CA LEU A 137 -26.12 -6.51 16.70
C LEU A 137 -26.96 -5.97 17.86
N ASN A 138 -27.23 -6.84 18.84
CA ASN A 138 -27.61 -6.46 20.19
C ASN A 138 -26.49 -5.67 20.89
N ASP A 139 -26.80 -4.98 21.98
CA ASP A 139 -25.75 -4.46 22.86
C ASP A 139 -25.01 -5.65 23.52
N GLY A 140 -23.68 -5.60 23.54
CA GLY A 140 -22.82 -6.74 23.89
C GLY A 140 -22.62 -7.76 22.78
N GLY A 141 -23.31 -7.64 21.64
CA GLY A 141 -23.17 -8.55 20.51
C GLY A 141 -21.83 -8.43 19.78
N GLU A 142 -21.44 -9.51 19.09
CA GLU A 142 -20.12 -9.69 18.49
C GLU A 142 -20.18 -9.71 16.96
N LEU A 143 -19.26 -8.96 16.32
CA LEU A 143 -18.98 -9.06 14.88
C LEU A 143 -17.64 -9.76 14.68
N ILE A 144 -17.66 -10.91 13.99
CA ILE A 144 -16.46 -11.70 13.68
C ILE A 144 -16.35 -11.83 12.16
N PHE A 145 -15.55 -10.98 11.55
CA PHE A 145 -15.36 -10.97 10.11
C PHE A 145 -13.94 -11.28 9.71
N ILE A 146 -13.77 -11.96 8.57
CA ILE A 146 -12.54 -12.04 7.82
C ILE A 146 -12.61 -11.03 6.66
N THR A 147 -11.62 -10.17 6.55
CA THR A 147 -11.58 -9.10 5.53
C THR A 147 -10.14 -8.84 5.08
N SER A 148 -9.98 -8.12 3.98
CA SER A 148 -8.69 -7.44 3.72
C SER A 148 -8.48 -6.32 4.74
N ASP A 149 -7.22 -5.97 5.04
CA ASP A 149 -6.88 -4.99 6.08
C ASP A 149 -6.83 -3.53 5.59
N TYR A 150 -6.92 -3.29 4.28
CA TYR A 150 -6.69 -1.94 3.71
C TYR A 150 -7.66 -0.87 4.24
N TRP A 151 -8.88 -1.24 4.64
CA TRP A 151 -9.86 -0.30 5.18
C TRP A 151 -9.46 0.30 6.54
N LEU A 152 -8.56 -0.34 7.26
CA LEU A 152 -8.00 0.22 8.50
C LEU A 152 -7.26 1.54 8.24
N ASN A 153 -6.68 1.71 7.05
CA ASN A 153 -5.76 2.82 6.73
C ASN A 153 -6.26 3.79 5.67
N THR A 154 -7.27 3.42 4.87
CA THR A 154 -7.70 4.27 3.74
C THR A 154 -8.50 5.49 4.20
N LYS A 155 -8.37 6.59 3.45
CA LYS A 155 -9.12 7.83 3.71
C LYS A 155 -10.63 7.61 3.60
N ASN A 156 -11.07 6.82 2.62
CA ASN A 156 -12.50 6.64 2.30
C ASN A 156 -13.25 5.75 3.31
N SER A 157 -12.56 5.09 4.23
CA SER A 157 -13.18 4.30 5.32
C SER A 157 -13.35 5.06 6.63
N ILE A 158 -13.04 6.36 6.66
CA ILE A 158 -13.07 7.16 7.90
C ILE A 158 -14.47 7.17 8.55
N SER A 159 -15.54 7.29 7.76
CA SER A 159 -16.92 7.26 8.29
C SER A 159 -17.23 5.93 8.97
N LEU A 160 -16.83 4.80 8.36
CA LEU A 160 -16.97 3.48 8.96
C LEU A 160 -16.18 3.37 10.26
N ARG A 161 -14.89 3.77 10.24
CA ARG A 161 -14.03 3.70 11.43
C ARG A 161 -14.60 4.52 12.59
N ASN A 162 -15.05 5.75 12.32
CA ASN A 162 -15.67 6.60 13.34
C ASN A 162 -16.92 5.93 13.92
N TYR A 163 -17.80 5.39 13.06
CA TYR A 163 -18.99 4.67 13.52
C TYR A 163 -18.62 3.50 14.45
N MET A 164 -17.60 2.71 14.07
CA MET A 164 -17.14 1.57 14.89
C MET A 164 -16.61 2.02 16.26
N VAL A 165 -15.82 3.09 16.31
CA VAL A 165 -15.31 3.63 17.59
C VAL A 165 -16.44 4.17 18.47
N GLN A 166 -17.45 4.80 17.87
CA GLN A 166 -18.60 5.36 18.62
C GLN A 166 -19.50 4.27 19.20
N ASN A 167 -19.63 3.13 18.52
CA ASN A 167 -20.60 2.10 18.85
C ASN A 167 -20.01 0.82 19.47
N GLY A 168 -18.68 0.75 19.69
CA GLY A 168 -18.08 -0.44 20.28
C GLY A 168 -16.56 -0.40 20.32
N TYR A 169 -15.95 -1.58 20.41
CA TYR A 169 -14.52 -1.75 20.52
C TYR A 169 -14.05 -3.06 19.88
N PHE A 170 -12.79 -3.11 19.49
CA PHE A 170 -12.14 -4.35 19.07
C PHE A 170 -11.61 -5.10 20.29
N SER A 171 -11.89 -6.38 20.39
CA SER A 171 -11.30 -7.24 21.41
C SER A 171 -10.04 -7.95 20.90
N ASP A 172 -10.11 -8.49 19.68
CA ASP A 172 -9.06 -9.30 19.08
C ASP A 172 -8.92 -8.98 17.59
N ILE A 173 -7.67 -8.93 17.10
CA ILE A 173 -7.35 -8.83 15.66
C ILE A 173 -6.28 -9.87 15.35
N TYR A 174 -6.55 -10.72 14.36
CA TYR A 174 -5.63 -11.72 13.82
C TYR A 174 -5.18 -11.27 12.44
N HIS A 175 -3.94 -10.82 12.31
CA HIS A 175 -3.39 -10.29 11.08
C HIS A 175 -2.56 -11.36 10.37
N PHE A 176 -3.09 -11.91 9.29
CA PHE A 176 -2.45 -12.97 8.50
C PHE A 176 -1.47 -12.44 7.45
N LYS A 177 -1.36 -11.11 7.31
CA LYS A 177 -0.55 -10.50 6.25
C LYS A 177 -0.97 -11.03 4.87
N GLU A 178 -0.01 -11.34 3.98
CA GLU A 178 -0.24 -11.98 2.67
C GLU A 178 -0.22 -13.52 2.71
N ALA A 179 -0.55 -14.14 3.84
CA ALA A 179 -0.66 -15.60 3.87
C ALA A 179 -1.70 -16.07 2.84
N LYS A 180 -1.42 -17.19 2.19
CA LYS A 180 -2.29 -17.75 1.13
C LYS A 180 -3.50 -18.44 1.76
N LEU A 181 -4.44 -17.64 2.29
CA LEU A 181 -5.70 -18.14 2.86
C LEU A 181 -6.78 -18.39 1.80
N PHE A 182 -6.65 -17.79 0.62
CA PHE A 182 -7.59 -17.93 -0.49
C PHE A 182 -6.85 -18.32 -1.77
N GLU A 183 -7.50 -19.10 -2.62
CA GLU A 183 -6.98 -19.40 -3.94
C GLU A 183 -6.98 -18.15 -4.83
N ASN A 184 -5.87 -17.91 -5.53
CA ASN A 184 -5.72 -16.82 -6.51
C ASN A 184 -5.91 -15.39 -5.97
N VAL A 185 -5.81 -15.18 -4.65
CA VAL A 185 -5.90 -13.87 -4.02
C VAL A 185 -4.58 -13.54 -3.32
N THR A 186 -4.00 -12.41 -3.67
CA THR A 186 -2.88 -11.81 -2.95
C THR A 186 -3.40 -10.55 -2.26
N ALA A 187 -3.81 -10.68 -1.01
CA ALA A 187 -4.27 -9.58 -0.18
C ALA A 187 -3.78 -9.79 1.26
N SER A 188 -3.53 -8.71 1.96
CA SER A 188 -3.30 -8.76 3.40
C SER A 188 -4.64 -8.92 4.10
N ILE A 189 -4.77 -9.95 4.92
CA ILE A 189 -6.03 -10.41 5.52
C ILE A 189 -6.00 -10.22 7.03
N VAL A 190 -7.13 -9.78 7.56
CA VAL A 190 -7.41 -9.74 9.00
C VAL A 190 -8.69 -10.53 9.33
N VAL A 191 -8.65 -11.25 10.44
CA VAL A 191 -9.85 -11.68 11.15
C VAL A 191 -9.95 -10.81 12.40
N PHE A 192 -11.09 -10.23 12.64
CA PHE A 192 -11.29 -9.41 13.83
C PHE A 192 -12.56 -9.80 14.58
N ARG A 193 -12.51 -9.60 15.89
CA ARG A 193 -13.67 -9.67 16.77
C ARG A 193 -13.91 -8.27 17.35
N TYR A 194 -15.05 -7.71 17.00
CA TYR A 194 -15.55 -6.43 17.47
C TYR A 194 -16.76 -6.65 18.36
N VAL A 195 -16.92 -5.89 19.43
CA VAL A 195 -18.05 -5.96 20.35
C VAL A 195 -18.81 -4.64 20.29
N LYS A 196 -20.10 -4.70 20.01
CA LYS A 196 -20.99 -3.54 20.10
C LYS A 196 -21.30 -3.24 21.56
N SER A 197 -20.80 -2.13 22.08
CA SER A 197 -21.01 -1.72 23.46
C SER A 197 -20.61 -0.27 23.68
N LEU A 198 -21.33 0.41 24.55
CA LEU A 198 -20.94 1.74 25.05
C LEU A 198 -19.82 1.66 26.11
N GLN A 199 -19.68 0.52 26.80
CA GLN A 199 -18.55 0.26 27.68
C GLN A 199 -17.34 -0.15 26.84
N LYS A 200 -16.27 0.64 26.90
CA LYS A 200 -15.09 0.44 26.06
C LYS A 200 -14.00 -0.34 26.80
N ASN A 201 -13.35 -1.24 26.08
CA ASN A 201 -12.10 -1.83 26.48
C ASN A 201 -10.94 -0.91 26.03
N ASN A 202 -9.88 -0.80 26.83
CA ASN A 202 -8.74 0.09 26.52
C ASN A 202 -7.73 -0.54 25.54
N ASN A 203 -7.75 -1.85 25.38
CA ASN A 203 -6.73 -2.59 24.64
C ASN A 203 -7.34 -3.59 23.64
N ILE A 204 -6.58 -3.84 22.58
CA ILE A 204 -6.85 -4.86 21.55
C ILE A 204 -5.77 -5.93 21.65
N SER A 205 -6.14 -7.21 21.69
CA SER A 205 -5.19 -8.31 21.50
C SER A 205 -4.87 -8.45 20.01
N LEU A 206 -3.64 -8.15 19.62
CA LEU A 206 -3.17 -8.28 18.25
C LEU A 206 -2.35 -9.56 18.09
N PHE A 207 -2.74 -10.39 17.15
CA PHE A 207 -2.08 -11.65 16.81
C PHE A 207 -1.56 -11.55 15.37
N LYS A 208 -0.23 -11.52 15.19
CA LYS A 208 0.42 -11.45 13.87
C LYS A 208 0.90 -12.83 13.44
N TYR A 209 0.38 -13.33 12.33
CA TYR A 209 0.76 -14.64 11.79
C TYR A 209 2.24 -14.69 11.39
N LYS A 210 2.93 -15.75 11.80
CA LYS A 210 4.37 -15.96 11.55
C LYS A 210 4.68 -16.59 10.20
N GLY A 211 3.71 -17.35 9.64
CA GLY A 211 3.87 -18.09 8.41
C GLY A 211 3.55 -17.30 7.13
N LYS A 212 3.67 -17.98 5.99
CA LYS A 212 3.31 -17.47 4.66
C LYS A 212 2.26 -18.34 3.95
N GLY A 213 2.16 -19.60 4.32
CA GLY A 213 1.19 -20.57 3.78
C GLY A 213 -0.08 -20.61 4.60
N MET A 214 -0.95 -21.57 4.28
CA MET A 214 -2.14 -21.87 5.05
C MET A 214 -1.73 -22.43 6.41
N PRO A 215 -2.22 -21.89 7.55
CA PRO A 215 -1.94 -22.43 8.88
C PRO A 215 -2.69 -23.74 9.12
N LEU A 216 -2.15 -24.60 9.98
CA LEU A 216 -2.85 -25.79 10.46
C LEU A 216 -3.97 -25.37 11.44
N LEU A 217 -5.09 -26.08 11.42
CA LEU A 217 -6.22 -25.81 12.33
C LEU A 217 -5.78 -25.89 13.81
N SER A 218 -4.99 -26.89 14.18
CA SER A 218 -4.44 -27.03 15.54
C SER A 218 -3.67 -25.81 16.01
N ASP A 219 -2.86 -25.23 15.11
CA ASP A 219 -2.05 -24.04 15.42
C ASP A 219 -2.92 -22.77 15.51
N LEU A 220 -3.99 -22.70 14.72
CA LEU A 220 -4.98 -21.63 14.80
C LEU A 220 -5.72 -21.67 16.14
N LEU A 221 -6.23 -22.84 16.54
CA LEU A 221 -7.00 -23.02 17.78
C LEU A 221 -6.15 -22.77 19.03
N THR A 222 -4.90 -23.21 19.05
CA THR A 222 -3.93 -22.94 20.13
C THR A 222 -3.28 -21.57 20.04
N ARG A 223 -3.41 -20.86 18.90
CA ARG A 223 -2.75 -19.59 18.56
C ARG A 223 -1.23 -19.65 18.54
N SER A 224 -0.63 -20.85 18.46
CA SER A 224 0.81 -21.07 18.44
C SER A 224 1.52 -20.48 17.22
N CYS A 225 0.79 -20.34 16.10
CA CYS A 225 1.28 -19.76 14.84
C CYS A 225 1.32 -18.21 14.83
N PHE A 226 0.95 -17.56 15.94
CA PHE A 226 0.91 -16.09 16.02
C PHE A 226 1.93 -15.54 17.02
N ASP A 227 2.44 -14.34 16.70
CA ASP A 227 3.05 -13.45 17.67
C ASP A 227 1.96 -12.58 18.29
N LYS A 228 1.81 -12.66 19.61
CA LYS A 228 0.81 -11.88 20.36
C LYS A 228 1.43 -10.58 20.87
N SER A 229 0.73 -9.49 20.67
CA SER A 229 0.99 -8.18 21.28
C SER A 229 -0.31 -7.53 21.72
N VAL A 230 -0.19 -6.42 22.43
CA VAL A 230 -1.34 -5.61 22.87
C VAL A 230 -1.18 -4.21 22.26
N ILE A 231 -2.26 -3.73 21.64
CA ILE A 231 -2.30 -2.38 21.08
C ILE A 231 -3.44 -1.58 21.71
N PRO A 232 -3.33 -0.23 21.79
CA PRO A 232 -4.43 0.60 22.28
C PRO A 232 -5.63 0.52 21.35
N GLN A 233 -6.83 0.82 21.90
CA GLN A 233 -8.03 0.95 21.06
C GLN A 233 -7.86 2.05 20.03
N PHE A 234 -8.49 1.83 18.90
CA PHE A 234 -8.51 2.81 17.81
C PHE A 234 -9.31 4.06 18.20
N LYS A 235 -8.95 5.17 17.57
CA LYS A 235 -9.60 6.47 17.78
C LYS A 235 -10.27 6.96 16.52
N GLU A 236 -11.25 7.85 16.68
CA GLU A 236 -11.93 8.53 15.58
C GLU A 236 -10.95 9.44 14.81
N ASN A 237 -11.27 9.67 13.55
CA ASN A 237 -10.55 10.55 12.63
C ASN A 237 -9.09 10.19 12.38
N LEU A 238 -8.63 9.02 12.86
CA LEU A 238 -7.28 8.53 12.67
C LEU A 238 -7.23 7.32 11.71
N ARG A 239 -6.07 7.11 11.13
CA ARG A 239 -5.71 5.82 10.52
C ARG A 239 -5.48 4.82 11.63
N TRP A 240 -5.93 3.59 11.43
CA TRP A 240 -5.78 2.53 12.40
C TRP A 240 -4.55 1.69 12.10
N LEU A 241 -3.55 1.81 12.95
CA LEU A 241 -2.26 1.14 12.78
C LEU A 241 -2.21 -0.11 13.66
N LEU A 242 -1.81 -1.23 13.07
CA LEU A 242 -1.55 -2.48 13.80
C LEU A 242 -0.13 -2.45 14.41
N ALA A 243 0.13 -1.39 15.21
CA ALA A 243 1.38 -1.08 15.88
C ALA A 243 1.19 -1.10 17.40
N ASP A 244 2.20 -1.61 18.13
CA ASP A 244 2.16 -1.56 19.59
C ASP A 244 2.31 -0.12 20.11
N LYS A 245 2.13 0.05 21.43
CA LYS A 245 2.16 1.38 22.05
C LYS A 245 3.51 2.09 21.86
N GLN A 246 4.61 1.36 21.99
CA GLN A 246 5.95 1.93 21.81
C GLN A 246 6.15 2.41 20.36
N GLN A 247 5.77 1.60 19.38
CA GLN A 247 5.86 1.97 17.97
C GLN A 247 5.00 3.20 17.65
N GLN A 248 3.78 3.29 18.21
CA GLN A 248 2.92 4.46 18.03
C GLN A 248 3.52 5.72 18.65
N GLU A 249 4.10 5.61 19.86
CA GLU A 249 4.79 6.72 20.53
C GLU A 249 6.02 7.18 19.75
N GLU A 250 6.84 6.25 19.25
CA GLU A 250 8.01 6.57 18.41
C GLU A 250 7.61 7.31 17.14
N MET A 251 6.54 6.87 16.45
CA MET A 251 6.01 7.56 15.26
C MET A 251 5.46 8.96 15.62
N SER A 252 4.68 9.06 16.68
CA SER A 252 4.13 10.36 17.12
C SER A 252 5.22 11.35 17.49
N ASN A 253 6.28 10.89 18.18
CA ASN A 253 7.43 11.71 18.53
C ASN A 253 8.21 12.15 17.28
N PHE A 254 8.36 11.26 16.30
CA PHE A 254 8.99 11.59 15.02
C PHE A 254 8.17 12.64 14.27
N GLU A 255 6.86 12.47 14.12
CA GLU A 255 5.98 13.44 13.46
C GLU A 255 5.94 14.79 14.20
N ALA A 256 5.95 14.78 15.53
CA ALA A 256 6.00 16.00 16.33
C ALA A 256 7.24 16.85 16.05
N LYS A 257 8.40 16.22 15.78
CA LYS A 257 9.63 16.93 15.38
C LYS A 257 9.54 17.50 13.96
N CYS A 258 8.71 16.93 13.10
CA CYS A 258 8.46 17.42 11.73
C CYS A 258 7.32 18.44 11.65
N ALA A 259 6.70 18.83 12.80
CA ALA A 259 5.56 19.74 12.82
C ALA A 259 5.99 21.17 12.48
N ARG A 260 5.15 21.88 11.71
CA ARG A 260 5.30 23.31 11.45
C ARG A 260 4.92 24.10 12.71
N GLU A 261 5.66 25.14 13.03
CA GLU A 261 5.27 26.08 14.07
C GLU A 261 4.11 26.94 13.56
N ASN A 262 2.89 26.56 13.88
CA ASN A 262 1.72 27.40 13.62
C ASN A 262 1.54 28.39 14.78
N LYS A 263 1.76 29.67 14.50
CA LYS A 263 1.62 30.76 15.48
C LYS A 263 0.15 31.15 15.78
N SER A 264 -0.86 30.54 15.13
CA SER A 264 -2.22 31.12 15.12
C SER A 264 -3.36 30.24 15.62
N ASP A 265 -3.19 28.93 15.90
CA ASP A 265 -4.32 28.12 16.34
C ASP A 265 -3.93 27.00 17.31
N LEU A 266 -4.34 27.15 18.57
CA LEU A 266 -4.13 26.17 19.65
C LEU A 266 -4.91 24.83 19.44
N PHE A 267 -5.84 24.79 18.48
CA PHE A 267 -6.75 23.66 18.23
C PHE A 267 -6.61 23.03 16.84
N ALA A 268 -5.76 23.57 15.95
CA ALA A 268 -5.53 22.98 14.62
C ALA A 268 -4.60 21.77 14.71
N GLU A 269 -4.91 20.70 13.94
CA GLU A 269 -3.94 19.61 13.72
C GLU A 269 -2.62 20.20 13.22
N LYS A 270 -1.51 19.86 13.87
CA LYS A 270 -0.18 20.36 13.51
C LYS A 270 0.14 19.90 12.08
N GLU A 271 0.21 20.84 11.17
CA GLU A 271 0.64 20.57 9.81
C GLU A 271 2.11 20.15 9.81
N LEU A 272 2.46 19.08 9.09
CA LEU A 272 3.84 18.58 9.03
C LEU A 272 4.58 19.19 7.83
N TYR A 273 5.87 19.46 8.01
CA TYR A 273 6.78 19.54 6.88
C TYR A 273 6.89 18.16 6.23
N LYS A 274 6.89 18.13 4.90
CA LYS A 274 6.94 16.90 4.10
C LYS A 274 8.03 16.98 3.05
N ILE A 275 8.53 15.85 2.59
CA ILE A 275 9.51 15.78 1.50
C ILE A 275 9.02 16.56 0.27
N GLY A 276 7.74 16.51 -0.07
CA GLY A 276 7.16 17.24 -1.20
C GLY A 276 7.24 18.77 -1.08
N ASP A 277 7.44 19.33 0.11
CA ASP A 277 7.66 20.78 0.28
C ASP A 277 9.04 21.20 -0.21
N PHE A 278 10.03 20.30 -0.13
CA PHE A 278 11.45 20.55 -0.39
C PHE A 278 11.97 19.86 -1.66
N CYS A 279 11.24 18.89 -2.18
CA CYS A 279 11.64 18.09 -3.33
C CYS A 279 10.56 18.02 -4.40
N ASP A 280 10.97 18.01 -5.67
CA ASP A 280 10.17 17.62 -6.82
C ASP A 280 10.34 16.11 -7.05
N ILE A 281 9.24 15.42 -7.29
CA ILE A 281 9.25 13.97 -7.42
C ILE A 281 8.61 13.60 -8.76
N GLY A 282 9.22 12.65 -9.48
CA GLY A 282 8.69 12.23 -10.77
C GLY A 282 8.91 10.75 -11.03
N ASN A 283 7.84 10.08 -11.47
CA ASN A 283 7.93 8.69 -11.92
C ASN A 283 8.69 8.61 -13.25
N GLY A 284 9.51 7.59 -13.41
CA GLY A 284 10.38 7.41 -14.57
C GLY A 284 9.67 7.20 -15.91
N MET A 285 10.42 7.32 -16.98
CA MET A 285 9.96 7.25 -18.37
C MET A 285 9.45 5.85 -18.72
N VAL A 286 8.56 5.76 -19.70
CA VAL A 286 8.01 4.50 -20.22
C VAL A 286 8.49 4.28 -21.65
N SER A 287 9.35 3.31 -21.86
CA SER A 287 9.80 2.90 -23.19
C SER A 287 8.76 2.05 -23.95
N GLY A 288 7.95 1.31 -23.19
CA GLY A 288 7.02 0.31 -23.71
C GLY A 288 7.64 -1.08 -23.92
N LEU A 289 8.95 -1.16 -24.16
CA LEU A 289 9.71 -2.42 -24.31
C LEU A 289 11.19 -2.18 -23.98
N ASP A 290 11.54 -2.17 -22.70
CA ASP A 290 12.86 -1.78 -22.24
C ASP A 290 14.02 -2.54 -22.90
N LYS A 291 13.84 -3.84 -23.18
CA LYS A 291 14.88 -4.69 -23.81
C LYS A 291 15.28 -4.21 -25.21
N ALA A 292 14.33 -3.63 -25.97
CA ALA A 292 14.58 -3.15 -27.31
C ALA A 292 15.37 -1.84 -27.35
N PHE A 293 15.30 -1.05 -26.30
CA PHE A 293 16.02 0.22 -26.22
C PHE A 293 17.39 0.09 -25.55
N LYS A 294 17.68 -1.03 -24.88
CA LYS A 294 18.99 -1.28 -24.28
C LYS A 294 20.02 -1.59 -25.36
N ILE A 295 21.17 -0.93 -25.31
CA ILE A 295 22.29 -1.15 -26.23
C ILE A 295 23.58 -1.36 -25.44
N ASP A 296 24.28 -2.46 -25.71
CA ASP A 296 25.50 -2.81 -24.98
C ASP A 296 26.76 -2.29 -25.69
N ASP A 297 26.81 -2.38 -27.03
CA ASP A 297 27.93 -1.87 -27.82
C ASP A 297 27.57 -0.54 -28.50
N ILE A 298 28.32 0.49 -28.16
CA ILE A 298 28.19 1.86 -28.71
C ILE A 298 29.38 2.29 -29.57
N SER A 299 30.31 1.38 -29.83
CA SER A 299 31.58 1.71 -30.54
C SER A 299 31.38 2.01 -32.00
N CYS A 300 30.40 1.38 -32.67
CA CYS A 300 30.09 1.58 -34.07
C CYS A 300 29.17 2.77 -34.37
N LEU A 301 28.58 3.38 -33.34
CA LEU A 301 27.59 4.45 -33.50
C LEU A 301 28.15 5.71 -34.09
N ASN A 302 27.44 6.28 -35.08
CA ASN A 302 27.77 7.59 -35.63
C ASN A 302 27.48 8.72 -34.60
N LYS A 303 27.90 9.95 -34.88
CA LYS A 303 27.73 11.07 -33.95
C LYS A 303 26.27 11.44 -33.62
N TYR A 304 25.34 11.20 -34.55
CA TYR A 304 23.89 11.43 -34.29
C TYR A 304 23.32 10.37 -33.34
N GLU A 305 23.74 9.14 -33.53
CA GLU A 305 23.35 8.00 -32.68
C GLU A 305 23.98 8.12 -31.29
N GLN A 306 25.27 8.50 -31.19
CA GLN A 306 25.92 8.73 -29.90
C GLN A 306 25.21 9.81 -29.07
N ALA A 307 24.67 10.85 -29.71
CA ALA A 307 23.91 11.91 -29.04
C ALA A 307 22.56 11.44 -28.50
N CYS A 308 22.06 10.32 -28.99
CA CYS A 308 20.82 9.70 -28.53
C CYS A 308 21.01 8.61 -27.47
N ILE A 309 22.23 8.42 -26.96
CA ILE A 309 22.49 7.47 -25.88
C ILE A 309 22.30 8.15 -24.53
N ILE A 310 21.44 7.54 -23.71
CA ILE A 310 21.24 7.95 -22.32
C ILE A 310 21.64 6.80 -21.38
N LYS A 311 22.05 7.16 -20.18
CA LYS A 311 22.40 6.21 -19.13
C LYS A 311 21.21 5.90 -18.25
N ILE A 312 20.90 4.62 -18.05
CA ILE A 312 19.78 4.16 -17.25
C ILE A 312 20.26 3.26 -16.14
N ILE A 313 19.65 3.40 -14.95
CA ILE A 313 19.75 2.42 -13.87
C ILE A 313 18.37 1.84 -13.59
N LYS A 314 18.28 0.53 -13.49
CA LYS A 314 17.02 -0.19 -13.22
C LYS A 314 16.79 -0.36 -11.72
N ALA A 315 15.54 -0.52 -11.30
CA ALA A 315 15.18 -0.72 -9.91
C ALA A 315 15.94 -1.88 -9.22
N LYS A 316 16.25 -2.95 -9.95
CA LYS A 316 17.01 -4.10 -9.42
C LYS A 316 18.46 -3.75 -9.05
N ASP A 317 19.03 -2.74 -9.71
CA ASP A 317 20.42 -2.30 -9.56
C ASP A 317 20.57 -1.14 -8.57
N LEU A 318 19.47 -0.64 -7.99
CA LEU A 318 19.49 0.35 -6.91
C LEU A 318 19.88 -0.32 -5.59
N GLY A 319 20.71 0.38 -4.82
CA GLY A 319 21.12 -0.01 -3.47
C GLY A 319 20.85 1.09 -2.44
N LYS A 320 21.15 0.81 -1.18
CA LYS A 320 21.15 1.84 -0.13
C LYS A 320 22.30 2.79 -0.36
N TYR A 321 22.05 4.08 -0.60
CA TYR A 321 22.96 5.16 -1.00
C TYR A 321 23.49 5.06 -2.43
N LEU A 322 23.77 3.89 -2.95
CA LEU A 322 24.49 3.68 -4.19
C LEU A 322 23.86 2.57 -5.01
N GLY A 323 23.92 2.73 -6.32
CA GLY A 323 23.50 1.71 -7.29
C GLY A 323 24.69 1.13 -8.05
N ASN A 324 24.42 0.02 -8.73
CA ASN A 324 25.34 -0.69 -9.59
C ASN A 324 24.78 -0.74 -11.02
N ASN A 325 25.57 -1.19 -12.01
CA ASN A 325 25.11 -1.57 -13.36
C ASN A 325 24.28 -0.49 -14.09
N ILE A 326 24.92 0.62 -14.42
CA ILE A 326 24.34 1.59 -15.33
C ILE A 326 24.47 1.03 -16.76
N SER A 327 23.36 1.06 -17.52
CA SER A 327 23.30 0.57 -18.90
C SER A 327 23.02 1.72 -19.87
N ASN A 328 23.46 1.57 -21.13
CA ASN A 328 23.15 2.50 -22.19
C ASN A 328 21.80 2.16 -22.83
N TYR A 329 21.03 3.20 -23.12
CA TYR A 329 19.73 3.09 -23.75
C TYR A 329 19.61 4.10 -24.88
N ILE A 330 18.92 3.69 -25.95
CA ILE A 330 18.60 4.55 -27.07
C ILE A 330 17.41 5.44 -26.68
N PHE A 331 17.57 6.75 -26.77
CA PHE A 331 16.48 7.72 -26.59
C PHE A 331 16.45 8.68 -27.78
N ILE A 332 15.54 8.45 -28.69
CA ILE A 332 15.40 9.27 -29.91
C ILE A 332 14.38 10.38 -29.63
N PRO A 333 14.70 11.64 -30.00
CA PRO A 333 13.75 12.75 -29.88
C PRO A 333 12.49 12.52 -30.68
N GLU A 334 11.34 12.98 -30.14
CA GLU A 334 10.05 12.91 -30.82
C GLU A 334 10.02 13.76 -32.10
N GLY A 335 9.25 13.30 -33.09
CA GLY A 335 8.91 14.08 -34.29
C GLY A 335 9.78 13.83 -35.51
N LEU A 336 10.63 12.80 -35.51
CA LEU A 336 11.34 12.38 -36.70
C LEU A 336 10.40 11.67 -37.69
N THR A 337 10.55 11.96 -38.98
CA THR A 337 9.94 11.16 -40.05
C THR A 337 10.70 9.85 -40.24
N THR A 338 10.03 8.83 -40.78
CA THR A 338 10.66 7.53 -41.08
C THR A 338 11.90 7.68 -41.94
N LYS A 339 11.84 8.54 -42.97
CA LYS A 339 12.99 8.79 -43.86
C LYS A 339 14.20 9.42 -43.13
N GLU A 340 13.92 10.34 -42.20
CA GLU A 340 14.98 10.96 -41.39
C GLU A 340 15.57 9.95 -40.42
N PHE A 341 14.76 9.12 -39.81
CA PHE A 341 15.23 8.08 -38.92
C PHE A 341 16.12 7.08 -39.67
N GLU A 342 15.64 6.50 -40.76
CA GLU A 342 16.38 5.51 -41.56
C GLU A 342 17.68 6.07 -42.14
N SER A 343 17.72 7.37 -42.51
CA SER A 343 18.91 7.95 -43.10
C SER A 343 20.00 8.36 -42.09
N LYS A 344 19.62 8.76 -40.88
CA LYS A 344 20.55 9.29 -39.87
C LYS A 344 20.96 8.27 -38.81
N TYR A 345 20.12 7.26 -38.56
CA TYR A 345 20.23 6.31 -37.44
C TYR A 345 20.30 4.85 -37.93
N THR A 346 21.21 4.59 -38.88
CA THR A 346 21.30 3.30 -39.58
C THR A 346 21.56 2.12 -38.65
N HIS A 347 22.47 2.27 -37.67
CA HIS A 347 22.75 1.22 -36.69
C HIS A 347 21.58 1.00 -35.74
N PHE A 348 20.80 2.03 -35.44
CA PHE A 348 19.57 1.85 -34.65
C PHE A 348 18.47 1.15 -35.44
N CYS A 349 18.37 1.36 -36.77
CA CYS A 349 17.45 0.59 -37.61
C CYS A 349 17.75 -0.91 -37.52
N GLU A 350 19.02 -1.28 -37.68
CA GLU A 350 19.47 -2.67 -37.55
C GLU A 350 19.22 -3.21 -36.13
N HIS A 351 19.52 -2.41 -35.09
CA HIS A 351 19.29 -2.80 -33.70
C HIS A 351 17.82 -3.05 -33.37
N PHE A 352 16.89 -2.23 -33.91
CA PHE A 352 15.46 -2.38 -33.65
C PHE A 352 14.79 -3.45 -34.51
N GLU A 353 15.39 -3.88 -35.64
CA GLU A 353 14.79 -4.82 -36.59
C GLU A 353 14.16 -6.06 -35.92
N PRO A 354 14.83 -6.76 -34.96
CA PRO A 354 14.24 -7.92 -34.28
C PRO A 354 13.03 -7.60 -33.40
N TYR A 355 12.83 -6.32 -33.05
CA TYR A 355 11.83 -5.86 -32.10
C TYR A 355 10.65 -5.10 -32.73
N VAL A 356 10.69 -4.81 -34.03
CA VAL A 356 9.70 -3.93 -34.72
C VAL A 356 8.27 -4.40 -34.51
N ASN A 357 7.99 -5.70 -34.65
CA ASN A 357 6.66 -6.25 -34.45
C ASN A 357 6.18 -6.05 -33.00
N GLU A 358 7.00 -6.43 -32.00
CA GLU A 358 6.68 -6.32 -30.60
C GLU A 358 6.52 -4.85 -30.17
N LEU A 359 7.34 -3.95 -30.70
CA LEU A 359 7.25 -2.50 -30.48
C LEU A 359 6.00 -1.88 -31.11
N SER A 360 5.54 -2.38 -32.25
CA SER A 360 4.35 -1.89 -32.93
C SER A 360 3.06 -2.31 -32.21
N GLU A 361 3.06 -3.47 -31.56
CA GLU A 361 1.93 -4.03 -30.81
C GLU A 361 1.87 -3.56 -29.33
N ARG A 362 2.91 -2.84 -28.84
CA ARG A 362 2.95 -2.34 -27.46
C ARG A 362 1.80 -1.38 -27.17
N TYR A 363 1.38 -1.30 -25.90
CA TYR A 363 0.36 -0.35 -25.46
C TYR A 363 0.83 1.09 -25.62
N GLN A 364 0.13 1.89 -26.45
CA GLN A 364 0.53 3.23 -26.88
C GLN A 364 -0.35 4.36 -26.31
N TYR A 365 -1.15 4.10 -25.29
CA TYR A 365 -2.05 5.09 -24.66
C TYR A 365 -3.00 5.79 -25.63
N GLY A 366 -3.52 5.06 -26.65
CA GLY A 366 -4.41 5.60 -27.68
C GLY A 366 -3.75 6.51 -28.72
N ARG A 367 -2.41 6.58 -28.75
CA ARG A 367 -1.64 7.32 -29.76
C ARG A 367 -0.97 6.38 -30.75
N LYS A 368 -0.63 6.89 -31.91
CA LYS A 368 0.23 6.16 -32.87
C LYS A 368 1.66 6.65 -32.69
N ILE A 369 2.53 5.84 -32.11
CA ILE A 369 3.90 6.19 -31.75
C ILE A 369 4.86 5.37 -32.62
N PRO A 370 5.85 5.99 -33.28
CA PRO A 370 6.89 5.29 -34.01
C PRO A 370 7.60 4.26 -33.13
N TYR A 371 7.99 3.12 -33.70
CA TYR A 371 8.57 2.01 -32.93
C TYR A 371 9.90 2.40 -32.25
N TRP A 372 10.63 3.38 -32.77
CA TRP A 372 11.89 3.87 -32.22
C TRP A 372 11.74 4.93 -31.09
N GLU A 373 10.53 5.40 -30.79
CA GLU A 373 10.29 6.39 -29.73
C GLU A 373 9.82 5.73 -28.44
N PHE A 374 10.12 6.35 -27.30
CA PHE A 374 9.51 5.97 -26.03
C PHE A 374 8.02 6.25 -26.05
N VAL A 375 7.23 5.33 -25.48
CA VAL A 375 5.77 5.47 -25.43
C VAL A 375 5.38 6.70 -24.63
N PHE A 376 6.07 6.98 -23.52
CA PHE A 376 5.78 8.12 -22.68
C PHE A 376 7.05 8.62 -21.96
N PRO A 377 7.80 9.56 -22.53
CA PRO A 377 8.98 10.17 -21.91
C PRO A 377 8.59 11.21 -20.85
N ARG A 378 7.62 10.87 -19.97
CA ARG A 378 7.11 11.76 -18.93
C ARG A 378 8.24 12.31 -18.05
N ASN A 379 8.08 13.54 -17.59
CA ASN A 379 9.02 14.23 -16.71
C ASN A 379 10.43 14.49 -17.29
N LYS A 380 10.78 13.99 -18.49
CA LYS A 380 12.13 14.15 -19.02
C LYS A 380 12.52 15.62 -19.13
N LYS A 381 11.79 16.42 -19.91
CA LYS A 381 12.10 17.83 -20.14
C LYS A 381 11.99 18.69 -18.88
N ASN A 382 10.95 18.44 -18.07
CA ASN A 382 10.63 19.31 -16.95
C ASN A 382 11.41 18.96 -15.67
N LEU A 383 11.88 17.73 -15.54
CA LEU A 383 12.50 17.26 -14.32
C LEU A 383 13.84 16.55 -14.55
N PHE A 384 13.90 15.53 -15.44
CA PHE A 384 15.07 14.66 -15.52
C PHE A 384 16.25 15.27 -16.26
N ASP A 385 16.03 16.26 -17.13
CA ASP A 385 17.09 17.01 -17.83
C ASP A 385 17.73 18.11 -16.95
N ARG A 386 17.31 18.27 -15.69
CA ARG A 386 17.96 19.21 -14.75
C ARG A 386 19.43 18.79 -14.51
N PRO A 387 20.38 19.75 -14.57
CA PRO A 387 21.82 19.48 -14.46
C PRO A 387 22.25 19.27 -12.98
N SER A 388 21.49 18.52 -12.21
CA SER A 388 21.73 18.26 -10.79
C SER A 388 21.68 16.77 -10.46
N SER A 389 22.40 16.37 -9.41
CA SER A 389 22.25 15.06 -8.81
C SER A 389 20.85 14.87 -8.24
N LYS A 390 20.40 13.63 -8.17
CA LYS A 390 19.06 13.23 -7.75
C LYS A 390 19.11 11.94 -6.96
N ILE A 391 17.99 11.63 -6.30
CA ILE A 391 17.84 10.38 -5.55
C ILE A 391 16.86 9.50 -6.31
N PHE A 392 17.21 8.25 -6.52
CA PHE A 392 16.36 7.23 -7.10
C PHE A 392 15.86 6.26 -6.03
N VAL A 393 14.63 5.76 -6.20
CA VAL A 393 14.04 4.70 -5.40
C VAL A 393 13.23 3.77 -6.32
N PRO A 394 13.21 2.44 -6.10
CA PRO A 394 12.31 1.56 -6.85
C PRO A 394 10.87 2.04 -6.69
N CYS A 395 10.07 2.12 -7.77
CA CYS A 395 8.67 2.54 -7.65
C CYS A 395 7.83 1.58 -6.80
N LYS A 396 8.32 0.36 -6.58
CA LYS A 396 7.75 -0.65 -5.68
C LYS A 396 8.89 -1.42 -5.03
N GLU A 397 8.85 -1.57 -3.72
CA GLU A 397 9.84 -2.34 -3.00
C GLU A 397 9.20 -3.26 -1.96
N ARG A 398 9.67 -4.51 -1.93
CA ARG A 398 9.21 -5.50 -0.95
C ARG A 398 9.80 -5.20 0.43
N ILE A 399 8.93 -5.20 1.44
CA ILE A 399 9.34 -5.19 2.85
C ILE A 399 10.16 -6.46 3.12
N SER A 400 11.37 -6.28 3.59
CA SER A 400 12.31 -7.37 3.87
C SER A 400 12.96 -7.20 5.24
N ASN A 401 13.70 -8.20 5.69
CA ASN A 401 14.46 -8.16 6.93
C ASN A 401 15.62 -7.12 6.93
N LYS A 402 15.88 -6.47 5.80
CA LYS A 402 16.94 -5.47 5.67
C LYS A 402 16.71 -4.20 6.49
N ARG A 403 15.47 -3.90 6.89
CA ARG A 403 15.10 -2.74 7.71
C ARG A 403 15.49 -1.39 7.10
N TYR A 404 15.49 -1.27 5.76
CA TYR A 404 15.64 -0.05 4.99
C TYR A 404 15.01 -0.22 3.60
N PHE A 405 14.67 0.90 2.96
CA PHE A 405 14.36 0.98 1.53
C PHE A 405 15.55 1.58 0.78
N ARG A 406 15.64 1.30 -0.52
CA ARG A 406 16.82 1.61 -1.33
C ARG A 406 16.71 3.00 -1.95
N PHE A 407 17.06 4.03 -1.20
CA PHE A 407 17.27 5.37 -1.76
C PHE A 407 18.71 5.52 -2.20
N THR A 408 18.92 5.79 -3.48
CA THR A 408 20.22 5.74 -4.19
C THR A 408 20.56 7.09 -4.77
N LEU A 409 21.78 7.59 -4.57
CA LEU A 409 22.27 8.78 -5.26
C LEU A 409 22.53 8.46 -6.74
N ALA A 410 22.05 9.30 -7.63
CA ALA A 410 22.28 9.22 -9.07
C ALA A 410 22.86 10.54 -9.59
N SER A 411 23.83 10.44 -10.50
CA SER A 411 24.43 11.60 -11.17
C SER A 411 23.46 12.24 -12.17
N LYS A 412 23.77 13.47 -12.58
CA LYS A 412 22.92 14.28 -13.47
C LYS A 412 22.58 13.61 -14.81
N ASP A 413 23.46 12.76 -15.32
CA ASP A 413 23.37 12.11 -16.63
C ASP A 413 22.70 10.73 -16.61
N VAL A 414 22.21 10.26 -15.45
CA VAL A 414 21.48 9.00 -15.30
C VAL A 414 19.99 9.26 -15.24
N TYR A 415 19.19 8.49 -15.99
CA TYR A 415 17.75 8.66 -16.13
C TYR A 415 16.96 7.47 -15.55
N PRO A 416 15.74 7.69 -15.04
CA PRO A 416 14.89 6.64 -14.52
C PRO A 416 13.95 6.10 -15.59
N LEU A 417 13.73 4.77 -15.63
CA LEU A 417 12.60 4.15 -16.31
C LEU A 417 11.41 3.92 -15.36
N GLN A 418 10.32 3.39 -15.87
CA GLN A 418 9.03 3.25 -15.16
C GLN A 418 9.09 2.48 -13.83
N ASP A 419 10.14 1.69 -13.61
CA ASP A 419 10.38 0.93 -12.38
C ASP A 419 11.12 1.73 -11.29
N VAL A 420 11.49 2.99 -11.59
CA VAL A 420 12.24 3.90 -10.72
C VAL A 420 11.51 5.24 -10.60
N THR A 421 11.45 5.78 -9.38
CA THR A 421 10.98 7.14 -9.10
C THR A 421 12.18 8.01 -8.73
N ALA A 422 12.20 9.24 -9.25
CA ALA A 422 13.26 10.22 -9.03
C ALA A 422 12.81 11.33 -8.08
N ILE A 423 13.72 11.78 -7.21
CA ILE A 423 13.53 12.85 -6.24
C ILE A 423 14.61 13.90 -6.48
N TYR A 424 14.20 15.13 -6.76
CA TYR A 424 15.06 16.27 -7.02
C TYR A 424 14.87 17.34 -5.95
N LYS A 425 15.95 17.91 -5.50
CA LYS A 425 15.92 19.06 -4.59
C LYS A 425 15.29 20.27 -5.30
N LYS A 426 14.36 20.97 -4.63
CA LYS A 426 13.84 22.26 -5.11
C LYS A 426 14.85 23.39 -4.88
N ASN A 427 14.74 24.47 -5.63
CA ASN A 427 15.65 25.62 -5.52
C ASN A 427 15.60 26.31 -4.14
N ASN A 428 14.47 26.27 -3.47
CA ASN A 428 14.28 26.85 -2.14
C ASN A 428 14.75 25.93 -0.99
N CYS A 429 15.12 24.71 -1.27
CA CYS A 429 15.67 23.78 -0.28
C CYS A 429 17.16 24.09 -0.06
N LYS A 430 17.54 24.43 1.15
CA LYS A 430 18.93 24.75 1.51
C LYS A 430 19.77 23.51 1.83
N GLU A 431 19.11 22.45 2.31
CA GLU A 431 19.77 21.19 2.65
C GLU A 431 20.45 20.56 1.41
N SER A 432 21.57 19.90 1.63
CA SER A 432 22.29 19.17 0.59
C SER A 432 21.54 17.93 0.14
N ILE A 433 21.79 17.46 -1.10
CA ILE A 433 21.17 16.22 -1.60
C ILE A 433 21.64 14.99 -0.79
N GLU A 434 22.86 15.04 -0.25
CA GLU A 434 23.43 14.01 0.61
C GLU A 434 22.70 13.92 1.95
N TYR A 435 22.32 15.06 2.55
CA TYR A 435 21.51 15.08 3.75
C TYR A 435 20.14 14.45 3.48
N ILE A 436 19.47 14.86 2.39
CA ILE A 436 18.16 14.31 2.00
C ILE A 436 18.27 12.81 1.75
N LEU A 437 19.32 12.35 1.08
CA LEU A 437 19.59 10.93 0.84
C LEU A 437 19.75 10.16 2.15
N ALA A 438 20.54 10.69 3.08
CA ALA A 438 20.76 10.07 4.38
C ALA A 438 19.47 10.05 5.21
N TYR A 439 18.69 11.14 5.15
CA TYR A 439 17.40 11.24 5.81
C TYR A 439 16.43 10.15 5.33
N LEU A 440 16.26 10.01 4.01
CA LEU A 440 15.38 8.99 3.41
C LEU A 440 15.86 7.56 3.69
N ASN A 441 17.17 7.33 3.87
CA ASN A 441 17.74 6.04 4.26
C ASN A 441 17.76 5.81 5.79
N ASN A 442 17.24 6.75 6.60
CA ASN A 442 17.20 6.62 8.05
C ASN A 442 16.17 5.59 8.50
N ARG A 443 16.45 4.90 9.62
CA ARG A 443 15.57 3.90 10.20
C ARG A 443 14.17 4.44 10.54
N ARG A 444 14.06 5.69 11.00
CA ARG A 444 12.76 6.31 11.34
C ARG A 444 11.85 6.44 10.11
N ILE A 445 12.42 6.74 8.94
CA ILE A 445 11.67 6.80 7.68
C ILE A 445 11.19 5.41 7.27
N PHE A 446 12.05 4.40 7.41
CA PHE A 446 11.64 3.01 7.18
C PHE A 446 10.48 2.61 8.08
N ASP A 447 10.61 2.82 9.39
CA ASP A 447 9.59 2.46 10.38
C ASP A 447 8.29 3.24 10.14
N TRP A 448 8.36 4.54 9.82
CA TRP A 448 7.19 5.35 9.47
C TRP A 448 6.49 4.82 8.21
N LEU A 449 7.23 4.48 7.16
CA LEU A 449 6.70 3.95 5.90
C LEU A 449 6.03 2.57 6.06
N LEU A 450 6.48 1.75 7.01
CA LEU A 450 5.83 0.47 7.32
C LEU A 450 4.38 0.62 7.83
N PHE A 451 4.03 1.77 8.39
CA PHE A 451 2.70 2.02 8.97
C PHE A 451 1.90 3.05 8.18
N ASN A 452 2.57 4.07 7.62
CA ASN A 452 1.94 5.21 6.96
C ASN A 452 2.13 5.23 5.45
N GLY A 453 3.00 4.38 4.91
CA GLY A 453 3.22 4.24 3.47
C GLY A 453 2.02 3.63 2.74
N VAL A 454 2.02 3.73 1.42
CA VAL A 454 1.05 3.02 0.58
C VAL A 454 1.54 1.59 0.42
N ILE A 455 0.95 0.68 1.20
CA ILE A 455 1.34 -0.74 1.26
C ILE A 455 0.27 -1.58 0.58
N LYS A 456 0.71 -2.47 -0.29
CA LYS A 456 -0.11 -3.51 -0.92
C LYS A 456 0.54 -4.86 -0.60
N GLY A 457 0.03 -5.53 0.40
CA GLY A 457 0.67 -6.70 0.98
C GLY A 457 2.04 -6.40 1.59
N ASP A 458 3.08 -7.11 1.19
CA ASP A 458 4.47 -6.85 1.62
C ASP A 458 5.22 -5.87 0.69
N ILE A 459 4.51 -5.10 -0.16
CA ILE A 459 5.12 -4.17 -1.11
C ILE A 459 4.73 -2.74 -0.75
N VAL A 460 5.73 -1.90 -0.55
CA VAL A 460 5.57 -0.44 -0.40
C VAL A 460 5.65 0.21 -1.78
N GLU A 461 4.74 1.12 -2.07
CA GLU A 461 4.70 1.90 -3.30
C GLU A 461 5.42 3.25 -3.11
N PHE A 462 6.34 3.55 -4.00
CA PHE A 462 7.13 4.78 -4.05
C PHE A 462 6.82 5.59 -5.31
N SER A 463 5.55 5.88 -5.56
CA SER A 463 5.14 6.87 -6.54
C SER A 463 5.22 8.29 -5.96
N GLU A 464 4.92 9.29 -6.78
CA GLU A 464 5.06 10.72 -6.43
C GLU A 464 4.39 11.10 -5.11
N ALA A 465 3.09 10.85 -4.96
CA ALA A 465 2.33 11.26 -3.78
C ALA A 465 2.75 10.55 -2.48
N PRO A 466 3.00 9.22 -2.45
CA PRO A 466 3.54 8.55 -1.27
C PRO A 466 4.87 9.12 -0.78
N ILE A 467 5.82 9.38 -1.69
CA ILE A 467 7.11 9.96 -1.32
C ILE A 467 6.93 11.40 -0.83
N ALA A 468 6.12 12.20 -1.53
CA ALA A 468 5.85 13.58 -1.16
C ALA A 468 5.26 13.71 0.25
N SER A 469 4.53 12.69 0.72
CA SER A 469 3.87 12.67 2.03
C SER A 469 4.79 12.31 3.20
N ILE A 470 6.02 11.86 2.98
CA ILE A 470 6.97 11.49 4.04
C ILE A 470 7.25 12.73 4.91
N PRO A 471 7.06 12.66 6.26
CA PRO A 471 7.41 13.75 7.15
C PRO A 471 8.88 14.14 7.01
N TYR A 472 9.18 15.41 7.07
CA TYR A 472 10.53 15.93 6.89
C TYR A 472 10.93 16.84 8.05
N LEU A 473 12.12 16.63 8.57
CA LEU A 473 12.74 17.50 9.56
C LEU A 473 13.69 18.47 8.86
N PRO A 474 13.26 19.71 8.57
CA PRO A 474 14.15 20.71 7.98
C PRO A 474 15.20 21.19 8.99
N ILE A 475 16.33 21.65 8.47
CA ILE A 475 17.38 22.25 9.31
C ILE A 475 17.01 23.70 9.64
N ASN A 476 17.05 24.04 10.93
CA ASN A 476 17.01 25.44 11.33
C ASN A 476 18.38 26.09 11.06
N TRP A 477 18.49 26.82 9.95
CA TRP A 477 19.73 27.46 9.52
C TRP A 477 20.21 28.61 10.42
N ASN A 478 19.40 29.03 11.39
CA ASN A 478 19.79 29.99 12.42
C ASN A 478 20.39 29.31 13.67
N GLU A 479 20.36 27.98 13.73
CA GLU A 479 20.90 27.19 14.83
C GLU A 479 22.24 26.54 14.43
N PRO A 480 23.40 27.08 14.89
CA PRO A 480 24.71 26.56 14.46
C PRO A 480 24.92 25.09 14.73
N GLN A 481 24.33 24.54 15.79
CA GLN A 481 24.43 23.11 16.11
C GLN A 481 23.75 22.24 15.05
N GLN A 482 22.57 22.63 14.57
CA GLN A 482 21.87 21.87 13.51
C GLN A 482 22.62 21.99 12.17
N VAL A 483 23.15 23.17 11.85
CA VAL A 483 23.95 23.38 10.64
C VAL A 483 25.21 22.51 10.65
N ASN A 484 25.90 22.42 11.79
CA ASN A 484 27.08 21.56 11.92
C ASN A 484 26.71 20.08 11.73
N VAL A 485 25.63 19.61 12.37
CA VAL A 485 25.16 18.23 12.21
C VAL A 485 24.80 17.94 10.75
N HIS A 486 24.09 18.85 10.06
CA HIS A 486 23.79 18.73 8.64
C HIS A 486 25.09 18.55 7.81
N ASN A 487 26.09 19.40 8.02
CA ASN A 487 27.34 19.36 7.27
C ASN A 487 28.14 18.07 7.54
N GLU A 488 28.18 17.63 8.80
CA GLU A 488 28.80 16.36 9.17
C GLU A 488 28.09 15.17 8.54
N ILE A 489 26.74 15.15 8.48
CA ILE A 489 25.98 14.10 7.79
C ILE A 489 26.37 14.08 6.30
N ALA A 490 26.34 15.23 5.63
CA ALA A 490 26.68 15.32 4.22
C ALA A 490 28.11 14.82 3.95
N GLN A 491 29.09 15.22 4.78
CA GLN A 491 30.47 14.78 4.67
C GLN A 491 30.60 13.24 4.86
N ASN A 492 29.94 12.68 5.87
CA ASN A 492 29.98 11.22 6.09
C ASN A 492 29.31 10.45 4.96
N VAL A 493 28.28 11.00 4.29
CA VAL A 493 27.70 10.41 3.08
C VAL A 493 28.72 10.39 1.96
N HIS A 494 29.43 11.49 1.70
CA HIS A 494 30.51 11.53 0.71
C HIS A 494 31.60 10.49 0.99
N GLN A 495 32.04 10.39 2.27
CA GLN A 495 33.04 9.40 2.67
C GLN A 495 32.54 7.97 2.45
N TYR A 496 31.29 7.68 2.84
CA TYR A 496 30.70 6.37 2.58
C TYR A 496 30.62 6.03 1.09
N ILE A 497 30.23 7.01 0.26
CA ILE A 497 30.15 6.84 -1.19
C ILE A 497 31.53 6.54 -1.79
N ALA A 498 32.58 7.17 -1.28
CA ALA A 498 33.95 6.97 -1.77
C ALA A 498 34.59 5.66 -1.28
N THR A 499 34.44 5.31 0.00
CA THR A 499 35.19 4.22 0.63
C THR A 499 34.41 2.94 0.84
N ARG A 500 33.07 3.01 0.90
CA ARG A 500 32.16 1.89 1.26
C ARG A 500 32.31 1.39 2.71
N GLU A 501 32.99 2.11 3.55
CA GLU A 501 33.22 1.73 4.93
C GLU A 501 31.98 1.97 5.80
N SER A 502 31.50 0.93 6.49
CA SER A 502 30.27 0.96 7.31
C SER A 502 30.34 1.91 8.51
N ILE A 503 31.54 2.30 8.94
CA ILE A 503 31.73 3.26 10.04
C ILE A 503 31.03 4.59 9.77
N PHE A 504 31.01 5.05 8.52
CA PHE A 504 30.34 6.29 8.14
C PHE A 504 28.82 6.19 8.26
N LEU A 505 28.23 5.03 8.00
CA LEU A 505 26.80 4.77 8.23
C LEU A 505 26.44 4.84 9.71
N THR A 506 27.30 4.34 10.58
CA THR A 506 27.13 4.43 12.05
C THR A 506 27.15 5.88 12.47
N LYS A 507 28.16 6.65 12.03
CA LYS A 507 28.25 8.09 12.32
C LYS A 507 27.02 8.87 11.84
N ILE A 508 26.53 8.59 10.64
CA ILE A 508 25.30 9.21 10.09
C ILE A 508 24.11 8.93 11.02
N ASN A 509 23.94 7.69 11.48
CA ASN A 509 22.84 7.34 12.38
C ASN A 509 22.96 8.06 13.73
N ASP A 510 24.17 8.16 14.31
CA ASP A 510 24.42 8.87 15.56
C ASP A 510 24.13 10.38 15.43
N LEU A 511 24.52 10.98 14.31
CA LEU A 511 24.24 12.38 14.01
C LEU A 511 22.73 12.64 13.87
N PHE A 512 21.97 11.75 13.23
CA PHE A 512 20.51 11.85 13.22
C PHE A 512 19.92 11.69 14.61
N ASN A 513 20.43 10.75 15.43
CA ASN A 513 19.97 10.63 16.82
C ASN A 513 20.22 11.92 17.63
N LYS A 514 21.34 12.59 17.40
CA LYS A 514 21.64 13.91 17.98
C LYS A 514 20.64 14.96 17.46
N LEU A 515 20.45 15.05 16.14
CA LEU A 515 19.54 16.03 15.51
C LEU A 515 18.10 15.90 16.02
N PHE A 516 17.59 14.70 16.17
CA PHE A 516 16.23 14.45 16.67
C PHE A 516 16.07 14.73 18.18
N ARG A 517 17.16 14.94 18.93
CA ARG A 517 17.14 15.39 20.34
C ARG A 517 17.21 16.91 20.48
N LEU A 518 17.81 17.59 19.52
CA LEU A 518 17.83 19.06 19.42
C LEU A 518 16.45 19.61 19.07
#